data_fc7be4d4e8c846ce5b7e9713cbc83ec8
#
_entry.id   fc7be4d4e8c846ce5b7e9713cbc83ec8
#
_cell.length_a   1.000
_cell.length_b   1.000
_cell.length_c   1.000
_cell.angle_alpha   90.00
_cell.angle_beta   90.00
_cell.angle_gamma   90.00
#
_symmetry.space_group_name_H-M   'P 1'
#
loop_
_entity.id
_entity.type
_entity.pdbx_description
1 polymer ?
#
loop_
_entity_poly.entity_id
_entity_poly.type
_entity_poly.pdbx_seq_one_letter_code
_entity_poly.pdbx_strand_id
1 'polypeptide(L)'
;MTDSRDTASHHGRRALAVRAALLAAGGLGSFAGGAAAQTAQPQQRRGPLNVFATIAMIGDVAREIGGDRVRAEVLMGTGVDPHLYKATRDDVARMLRADVVFYNGLLLEGKMSDAFIRVARTGKPVYAVTELLPEDALIEPEGAEGLYDPHVWMDPRSWGRAAELIARKLIEHDRAGAEAYRWNLAALQRRIQGLDAYAERAMATIPERQRVLVTAHDAFNYFGRRYGIEVLGIQGLSTESEAGVRRIQELVSVLVVRRIPTVFVESSVSDRNVQALVEGARARDHRVAIGGELFSDAMGAPGTYEGTYVGMIDHNVTTVVRALGGQVPARGFEGRLAVAAAR
;
A
#
# COMPACT_ATOMS: atom_id res chain seq x y z
N MET A 1 -37.35 25.18 39.92
CA MET A 1 -38.53 24.56 39.35
C MET A 1 -38.18 24.09 37.97
N THR A 2 -38.07 22.79 37.93
CA THR A 2 -38.42 21.78 36.91
C THR A 2 -37.59 21.88 35.61
N ASP A 3 -36.91 20.94 35.22
CA ASP A 3 -36.81 19.47 35.26
C ASP A 3 -36.42 19.02 33.83
N SER A 4 -35.36 18.36 33.79
CA SER A 4 -34.95 17.13 33.12
C SER A 4 -35.47 16.79 31.71
N ARG A 5 -34.60 16.32 30.81
CA ARG A 5 -34.43 14.92 30.39
C ARG A 5 -33.58 14.89 29.12
N ASP A 6 -32.42 14.43 29.25
CA ASP A 6 -31.87 13.13 28.78
C ASP A 6 -32.61 12.52 27.58
N THR A 7 -31.92 12.44 26.43
CA THR A 7 -32.08 11.33 25.49
C THR A 7 -30.76 11.11 24.74
N ALA A 8 -29.97 10.18 25.25
CA ALA A 8 -28.93 9.51 24.51
C ALA A 8 -29.55 8.66 23.39
N SER A 9 -29.16 8.87 22.16
CA SER A 9 -29.52 8.00 21.03
C SER A 9 -28.29 7.26 20.58
N HIS A 10 -28.13 6.06 21.12
CA HIS A 10 -27.24 5.03 20.59
C HIS A 10 -27.78 4.55 19.25
N HIS A 11 -27.06 4.84 18.16
CA HIS A 11 -27.24 4.11 16.91
C HIS A 11 -26.20 2.99 16.82
N GLY A 12 -26.66 1.79 17.21
CA GLY A 12 -25.90 0.56 17.10
C GLY A 12 -25.62 0.18 15.63
N ARG A 13 -24.36 0.00 15.34
CA ARG A 13 -23.89 -0.57 14.08
C ARG A 13 -24.29 -2.04 14.02
N ARG A 14 -25.11 -2.43 13.06
CA ARG A 14 -25.46 -3.82 12.76
C ARG A 14 -24.34 -4.47 11.95
N ALA A 15 -23.49 -5.23 12.64
CA ALA A 15 -22.67 -6.23 11.99
C ALA A 15 -23.58 -7.36 11.46
N LEU A 16 -23.59 -7.59 10.15
CA LEU A 16 -24.27 -8.74 9.54
C LEU A 16 -23.44 -10.00 9.79
N ALA A 17 -23.71 -10.70 10.89
CA ALA A 17 -23.24 -12.06 11.08
C ALA A 17 -24.25 -13.02 10.44
N VAL A 18 -23.89 -13.66 9.34
CA VAL A 18 -24.65 -14.77 8.76
C VAL A 18 -24.41 -16.01 9.65
N ARG A 19 -25.37 -16.32 10.50
CA ARG A 19 -25.43 -17.59 11.22
C ARG A 19 -26.21 -18.61 10.39
N ALA A 20 -25.54 -19.68 9.96
CA ALA A 20 -26.19 -20.84 9.41
C ALA A 20 -26.84 -21.65 10.55
N ALA A 21 -28.15 -21.82 10.49
CA ALA A 21 -28.91 -22.69 11.41
C ALA A 21 -28.84 -24.13 10.90
N LEU A 22 -28.32 -25.04 11.71
CA LEU A 22 -28.42 -26.49 11.53
C LEU A 22 -29.66 -26.98 12.27
N LEU A 23 -30.64 -27.51 11.51
CA LEU A 23 -31.75 -28.28 12.05
C LEU A 23 -31.31 -29.73 12.26
N ALA A 24 -31.38 -30.21 13.49
CA ALA A 24 -31.20 -31.59 13.86
C ALA A 24 -32.54 -32.34 13.72
N ALA A 25 -32.60 -33.37 12.93
CA ALA A 25 -33.64 -34.39 12.94
C ALA A 25 -33.03 -35.70 13.40
N GLY A 26 -33.57 -36.26 14.50
CA GLY A 26 -33.08 -37.49 15.09
C GLY A 26 -33.54 -38.72 14.33
N GLY A 27 -32.70 -39.74 14.35
CA GLY A 27 -33.00 -41.12 13.91
C GLY A 27 -32.04 -42.09 14.59
N LEU A 28 -32.54 -42.85 15.54
CA LEU A 28 -31.83 -43.96 16.19
C LEU A 28 -31.60 -45.10 15.17
N GLY A 29 -30.35 -45.48 15.01
CA GLY A 29 -29.99 -46.69 14.27
C GLY A 29 -28.60 -47.14 14.70
N SER A 30 -28.53 -48.10 15.64
CA SER A 30 -27.30 -48.74 16.09
C SER A 30 -26.74 -49.64 14.97
N PHE A 31 -25.58 -49.32 14.44
CA PHE A 31 -24.68 -50.29 13.80
C PHE A 31 -23.26 -50.01 14.28
N ALA A 32 -22.76 -50.92 15.11
CA ALA A 32 -21.36 -50.97 15.49
C ALA A 32 -20.52 -51.41 14.26
N GLY A 33 -19.91 -50.47 13.62
CA GLY A 33 -18.89 -50.69 12.62
C GLY A 33 -17.79 -49.67 12.91
N GLY A 34 -16.65 -50.12 13.46
CA GLY A 34 -15.49 -49.31 13.73
C GLY A 34 -14.90 -48.76 12.42
N ALA A 35 -15.43 -47.64 11.95
CA ALA A 35 -14.77 -46.83 10.96
C ALA A 35 -13.67 -46.06 11.68
N ALA A 36 -12.43 -46.54 11.56
CA ALA A 36 -11.26 -45.73 11.87
C ALA A 36 -11.39 -44.41 11.10
N ALA A 37 -11.61 -43.32 11.82
CA ALA A 37 -11.54 -41.99 11.24
C ALA A 37 -10.12 -41.84 10.65
N GLN A 38 -10.00 -42.08 9.34
CA GLN A 38 -8.81 -41.66 8.61
C GLN A 38 -8.72 -40.16 8.76
N THR A 39 -7.86 -39.70 9.67
CA THR A 39 -7.43 -38.33 9.72
C THR A 39 -6.87 -38.00 8.33
N ALA A 40 -7.63 -37.26 7.54
CA ALA A 40 -7.19 -36.77 6.25
C ALA A 40 -5.87 -36.07 6.44
N GLN A 41 -4.78 -36.71 6.08
CA GLN A 41 -3.46 -36.05 6.08
C GLN A 41 -3.59 -34.83 5.14
N PRO A 42 -3.12 -33.66 5.54
CA PRO A 42 -3.11 -32.49 4.67
C PRO A 42 -2.42 -32.90 3.37
N GLN A 43 -3.13 -32.89 2.25
CA GLN A 43 -2.55 -33.21 0.95
C GLN A 43 -1.37 -32.28 0.74
N GLN A 44 -0.15 -32.84 0.73
CA GLN A 44 1.05 -32.09 0.41
C GLN A 44 0.89 -31.52 -0.99
N ARG A 45 0.87 -30.19 -1.08
CA ARG A 45 0.74 -29.47 -2.34
C ARG A 45 1.92 -29.88 -3.27
N ARG A 46 1.63 -30.24 -4.50
CA ARG A 46 2.63 -30.59 -5.52
C ARG A 46 2.99 -29.33 -6.32
N GLY A 47 3.78 -28.42 -5.74
CA GLY A 47 4.26 -27.22 -6.42
C GLY A 47 4.02 -25.92 -5.63
N PRO A 48 4.55 -24.80 -6.11
CA PRO A 48 4.41 -23.50 -5.44
C PRO A 48 2.96 -23.02 -5.43
N LEU A 49 2.62 -22.21 -4.41
CA LEU A 49 1.36 -21.50 -4.29
C LEU A 49 1.33 -20.38 -5.34
N ASN A 50 0.35 -20.39 -6.24
CA ASN A 50 0.18 -19.32 -7.21
C ASN A 50 -0.58 -18.17 -6.55
N VAL A 51 0.10 -17.06 -6.33
CA VAL A 51 -0.44 -15.84 -5.75
C VAL A 51 -0.65 -14.81 -6.87
N PHE A 52 -1.82 -14.21 -6.91
CA PHE A 52 -2.08 -13.05 -7.75
C PHE A 52 -2.14 -11.80 -6.87
N ALA A 53 -1.31 -10.81 -7.18
CA ALA A 53 -1.25 -9.54 -6.48
C ALA A 53 -1.62 -8.40 -7.44
N THR A 54 -2.42 -7.45 -6.98
CA THR A 54 -2.81 -6.29 -7.81
C THR A 54 -1.65 -5.35 -8.04
N ILE A 55 -0.94 -4.97 -6.97
CA ILE A 55 0.18 -4.02 -7.02
C ILE A 55 1.51 -4.69 -6.70
N ALA A 56 2.57 -4.08 -7.18
CA ALA A 56 3.92 -4.65 -7.09
C ALA A 56 4.41 -4.79 -5.64
N MET A 57 4.05 -3.87 -4.73
CA MET A 57 4.42 -3.89 -3.31
C MET A 57 3.90 -5.15 -2.61
N ILE A 58 2.67 -5.57 -2.92
CA ILE A 58 2.08 -6.82 -2.38
C ILE A 58 2.78 -8.04 -2.97
N GLY A 59 3.01 -8.02 -4.29
CA GLY A 59 3.67 -9.12 -4.98
C GLY A 59 5.11 -9.35 -4.51
N ASP A 60 5.84 -8.28 -4.20
CA ASP A 60 7.19 -8.34 -3.68
C ASP A 60 7.23 -8.98 -2.28
N VAL A 61 6.39 -8.50 -1.37
CA VAL A 61 6.26 -9.09 -0.02
C VAL A 61 5.85 -10.56 -0.09
N ALA A 62 4.91 -10.91 -0.97
CA ALA A 62 4.50 -12.30 -1.15
C ALA A 62 5.65 -13.20 -1.66
N ARG A 63 6.50 -12.69 -2.56
CA ARG A 63 7.72 -13.39 -3.03
C ARG A 63 8.78 -13.52 -1.95
N GLU A 64 9.09 -12.43 -1.25
CA GLU A 64 10.08 -12.41 -0.16
C GLU A 64 9.71 -13.41 0.95
N ILE A 65 8.44 -13.44 1.36
CA ILE A 65 7.94 -14.36 2.38
C ILE A 65 7.87 -15.79 1.82
N GLY A 66 7.39 -15.92 0.60
CA GLY A 66 7.10 -17.21 -0.03
C GLY A 66 8.33 -18.01 -0.45
N GLY A 67 9.42 -17.33 -0.85
CA GLY A 67 10.57 -17.97 -1.46
C GLY A 67 10.17 -18.89 -2.61
N ASP A 68 10.79 -20.04 -2.73
CA ASP A 68 10.51 -21.04 -3.77
C ASP A 68 9.11 -21.70 -3.65
N ARG A 69 8.42 -21.48 -2.54
CA ARG A 69 7.08 -22.03 -2.30
C ARG A 69 5.95 -21.15 -2.84
N VAL A 70 6.24 -19.94 -3.31
CA VAL A 70 5.26 -18.98 -3.86
C VAL A 70 5.69 -18.53 -5.25
N ARG A 71 4.75 -18.54 -6.18
CA ARG A 71 4.86 -17.85 -7.46
C ARG A 71 3.89 -16.68 -7.46
N ALA A 72 4.39 -15.48 -7.26
CA ALA A 72 3.58 -14.28 -7.26
C ALA A 72 3.56 -13.63 -8.65
N GLU A 73 2.38 -13.54 -9.21
CA GLU A 73 2.05 -12.78 -10.41
C GLU A 73 1.53 -11.40 -9.99
N VAL A 74 2.05 -10.34 -10.61
CA VAL A 74 1.64 -8.95 -10.35
C VAL A 74 0.84 -8.44 -11.54
N LEU A 75 -0.30 -7.82 -11.27
CA LEU A 75 -1.17 -7.27 -12.32
C LEU A 75 -0.64 -5.93 -12.81
N MET A 76 -0.43 -4.99 -11.89
CA MET A 76 -0.04 -3.62 -12.20
C MET A 76 1.44 -3.44 -11.85
N GLY A 77 2.24 -3.31 -12.89
CA GLY A 77 3.70 -3.16 -12.79
C GLY A 77 4.15 -1.70 -12.78
N THR A 78 5.38 -1.47 -13.24
CA THR A 78 6.02 -0.15 -13.27
C THR A 78 5.18 0.88 -14.04
N GLY A 79 4.94 2.04 -13.42
CA GLY A 79 4.24 3.17 -14.04
C GLY A 79 2.73 3.00 -14.22
N VAL A 80 2.14 1.92 -13.70
CA VAL A 80 0.69 1.70 -13.78
C VAL A 80 0.00 2.31 -12.56
N ASP A 81 -0.96 3.18 -12.81
CA ASP A 81 -1.80 3.81 -11.81
C ASP A 81 -2.96 2.89 -11.41
N PRO A 82 -3.02 2.40 -10.15
CA PRO A 82 -4.05 1.49 -9.67
C PRO A 82 -5.43 2.14 -9.51
N HIS A 83 -5.52 3.45 -9.30
CA HIS A 83 -6.78 4.17 -9.20
C HIS A 83 -7.54 4.17 -10.53
N LEU A 84 -6.81 4.17 -11.65
CA LEU A 84 -7.39 4.23 -12.99
C LEU A 84 -7.57 2.87 -13.64
N TYR A 85 -6.94 1.82 -13.10
CA TYR A 85 -6.92 0.51 -13.73
C TYR A 85 -8.29 -0.17 -13.72
N LYS A 86 -8.71 -0.64 -14.89
CA LYS A 86 -9.96 -1.41 -15.07
C LYS A 86 -9.62 -2.83 -15.44
N ALA A 87 -10.07 -3.80 -14.61
CA ALA A 87 -9.84 -5.21 -14.88
C ALA A 87 -10.42 -5.65 -16.21
N THR A 88 -9.61 -6.32 -17.02
CA THR A 88 -10.02 -6.98 -18.25
C THR A 88 -10.62 -8.36 -17.97
N ARG A 89 -11.20 -8.99 -19.00
CA ARG A 89 -11.67 -10.40 -18.89
C ARG A 89 -10.51 -11.36 -18.62
N ASP A 90 -9.33 -11.09 -19.19
CA ASP A 90 -8.15 -11.93 -18.97
C ASP A 90 -7.63 -11.77 -17.54
N ASP A 91 -7.64 -10.58 -16.97
CA ASP A 91 -7.26 -10.37 -15.57
C ASP A 91 -8.16 -11.16 -14.61
N VAL A 92 -9.47 -11.15 -14.85
CA VAL A 92 -10.41 -11.99 -14.07
C VAL A 92 -10.08 -13.49 -14.25
N ALA A 93 -9.76 -13.93 -15.47
CA ALA A 93 -9.36 -15.31 -15.70
C ALA A 93 -8.03 -15.66 -15.01
N ARG A 94 -7.07 -14.72 -14.95
CA ARG A 94 -5.80 -14.89 -14.20
C ARG A 94 -6.06 -14.99 -12.69
N MET A 95 -6.90 -14.11 -12.12
CA MET A 95 -7.32 -14.20 -10.71
C MET A 95 -7.98 -15.54 -10.39
N LEU A 96 -8.84 -16.06 -11.27
CA LEU A 96 -9.48 -17.36 -11.09
C LEU A 96 -8.50 -18.55 -11.14
N ARG A 97 -7.41 -18.45 -11.90
CA ARG A 97 -6.35 -19.47 -11.96
C ARG A 97 -5.43 -19.45 -10.74
N ALA A 98 -5.30 -18.32 -10.05
CA ALA A 98 -4.49 -18.22 -8.84
C ALA A 98 -5.07 -19.05 -7.70
N ASP A 99 -4.25 -19.42 -6.74
CA ASP A 99 -4.70 -20.06 -5.50
C ASP A 99 -5.21 -19.05 -4.48
N VAL A 100 -4.58 -17.87 -4.46
CA VAL A 100 -4.90 -16.74 -3.57
C VAL A 100 -4.76 -15.45 -4.35
N VAL A 101 -5.69 -14.53 -4.13
CA VAL A 101 -5.65 -13.15 -4.68
C VAL A 101 -5.45 -12.19 -3.51
N PHE A 102 -4.45 -11.31 -3.64
CA PHE A 102 -4.24 -10.18 -2.75
C PHE A 102 -4.44 -8.87 -3.51
N TYR A 103 -5.19 -7.96 -2.94
CA TYR A 103 -5.33 -6.59 -3.41
C TYR A 103 -5.11 -5.62 -2.24
N ASN A 104 -4.88 -4.34 -2.52
CA ASN A 104 -4.62 -3.40 -1.44
C ASN A 104 -5.86 -3.19 -0.57
N GLY A 105 -6.96 -2.81 -1.16
CA GLY A 105 -8.16 -2.38 -0.45
C GLY A 105 -8.21 -0.87 -0.22
N LEU A 106 -9.08 -0.42 0.67
CA LEU A 106 -9.31 1.00 0.98
C LEU A 106 -9.60 1.84 -0.29
N LEU A 107 -10.27 1.23 -1.27
CA LEU A 107 -10.63 1.82 -2.57
C LEU A 107 -9.45 2.20 -3.47
N LEU A 108 -8.21 1.74 -3.22
CA LEU A 108 -7.11 1.95 -4.15
C LEU A 108 -7.48 1.43 -5.55
N GLU A 109 -7.94 0.19 -5.63
CA GLU A 109 -8.40 -0.44 -6.87
C GLU A 109 -9.93 -0.32 -7.03
N GLY A 110 -10.47 0.87 -6.77
CA GLY A 110 -11.92 1.08 -6.74
C GLY A 110 -12.64 0.63 -8.01
N LYS A 111 -12.01 0.84 -9.18
CA LYS A 111 -12.54 0.40 -10.49
C LYS A 111 -12.51 -1.12 -10.72
N MET A 112 -11.87 -1.88 -9.82
CA MET A 112 -11.81 -3.34 -9.87
C MET A 112 -12.75 -4.03 -8.87
N SER A 113 -13.48 -3.31 -8.02
CA SER A 113 -14.33 -3.86 -6.96
C SER A 113 -15.29 -4.96 -7.46
N ASP A 114 -15.95 -4.75 -8.60
CA ASP A 114 -16.84 -5.74 -9.22
C ASP A 114 -16.10 -7.03 -9.62
N ALA A 115 -14.85 -6.91 -10.08
CA ALA A 115 -14.03 -8.06 -10.44
C ALA A 115 -13.67 -8.89 -9.19
N PHE A 116 -13.28 -8.26 -8.10
CA PHE A 116 -12.98 -8.94 -6.84
C PHE A 116 -14.20 -9.66 -6.27
N ILE A 117 -15.37 -9.00 -6.22
CA ILE A 117 -16.63 -9.60 -5.80
C ILE A 117 -16.98 -10.82 -6.65
N ARG A 118 -16.84 -10.71 -7.97
CA ARG A 118 -17.13 -11.81 -8.91
C ARG A 118 -16.22 -13.00 -8.68
N VAL A 119 -14.91 -12.77 -8.50
CA VAL A 119 -13.93 -13.82 -8.22
C VAL A 119 -14.19 -14.46 -6.85
N ALA A 120 -14.44 -13.67 -5.80
CA ALA A 120 -14.72 -14.15 -4.46
C ALA A 120 -16.00 -15.03 -4.40
N ARG A 121 -17.03 -14.68 -5.17
CA ARG A 121 -18.29 -15.47 -5.26
C ARG A 121 -18.09 -16.89 -5.81
N THR A 122 -16.99 -17.17 -6.49
CA THR A 122 -16.63 -18.53 -6.92
C THR A 122 -16.01 -19.37 -5.81
N GLY A 123 -15.84 -18.83 -4.59
CA GLY A 123 -15.13 -19.47 -3.48
C GLY A 123 -13.62 -19.26 -3.52
N LYS A 124 -13.11 -18.43 -4.44
CA LYS A 124 -11.69 -18.09 -4.51
C LYS A 124 -11.29 -17.21 -3.32
N PRO A 125 -10.18 -17.53 -2.62
CA PRO A 125 -9.63 -16.64 -1.58
C PRO A 125 -9.17 -15.32 -2.17
N VAL A 126 -9.81 -14.22 -1.74
CA VAL A 126 -9.51 -12.84 -2.14
C VAL A 126 -9.40 -12.00 -0.86
N TYR A 127 -8.26 -11.35 -0.66
CA TYR A 127 -7.97 -10.61 0.56
C TYR A 127 -7.55 -9.17 0.26
N ALA A 128 -8.23 -8.22 0.92
CA ALA A 128 -7.80 -6.83 1.01
C ALA A 128 -6.71 -6.71 2.08
N VAL A 129 -5.48 -6.45 1.70
CA VAL A 129 -4.33 -6.52 2.61
C VAL A 129 -4.40 -5.43 3.68
N THR A 130 -4.82 -4.21 3.32
CA THR A 130 -4.82 -3.07 4.23
C THR A 130 -6.08 -2.95 5.08
N GLU A 131 -7.22 -3.48 4.61
CA GLU A 131 -8.49 -3.46 5.36
C GLU A 131 -8.47 -4.33 6.64
N LEU A 132 -7.47 -5.17 6.78
CA LEU A 132 -7.27 -6.02 7.94
C LEU A 132 -6.29 -5.42 8.97
N LEU A 133 -5.79 -4.22 8.71
CA LEU A 133 -5.00 -3.44 9.67
C LEU A 133 -5.94 -2.83 10.72
N PRO A 134 -5.45 -2.62 11.96
CA PRO A 134 -6.23 -1.91 12.97
C PRO A 134 -6.44 -0.45 12.55
N GLU A 135 -7.61 0.10 12.87
CA GLU A 135 -8.01 1.47 12.47
C GLU A 135 -7.01 2.54 12.92
N ASP A 136 -6.36 2.36 14.08
CA ASP A 136 -5.35 3.28 14.59
C ASP A 136 -4.07 3.36 13.72
N ALA A 137 -3.85 2.37 12.87
CA ALA A 137 -2.77 2.40 11.88
C ALA A 137 -3.15 3.19 10.63
N LEU A 138 -4.44 3.38 10.36
CA LEU A 138 -4.95 4.02 9.15
C LEU A 138 -5.01 5.55 9.30
N ILE A 139 -5.03 6.25 8.19
CA ILE A 139 -5.27 7.70 8.11
C ILE A 139 -6.67 7.90 7.54
N GLU A 140 -7.53 8.58 8.29
CA GLU A 140 -8.81 9.08 7.82
C GLU A 140 -8.62 10.56 7.45
N PRO A 141 -8.75 10.94 6.18
CA PRO A 141 -8.57 12.32 5.75
C PRO A 141 -9.69 13.22 6.27
N GLU A 142 -9.37 14.46 6.55
CA GLU A 142 -10.36 15.45 6.98
C GLU A 142 -11.48 15.61 5.93
N GLY A 143 -12.72 15.51 6.36
CA GLY A 143 -13.90 15.61 5.48
C GLY A 143 -14.21 14.36 4.66
N ALA A 144 -13.54 13.23 4.91
CA ALA A 144 -13.75 11.96 4.23
C ALA A 144 -14.14 10.84 5.21
N GLU A 145 -15.08 11.12 6.13
CA GLU A 145 -15.50 10.21 7.19
C GLU A 145 -15.81 8.79 6.68
N GLY A 146 -15.15 7.80 7.27
CA GLY A 146 -15.28 6.38 6.91
C GLY A 146 -14.50 5.96 5.67
N LEU A 147 -13.74 6.86 5.06
CA LEU A 147 -12.81 6.55 3.98
C LEU A 147 -11.37 6.72 4.48
N TYR A 148 -10.54 5.74 4.23
CA TYR A 148 -9.14 5.76 4.65
C TYR A 148 -8.22 5.97 3.45
N ASP A 149 -7.09 6.63 3.71
CA ASP A 149 -6.00 6.76 2.75
C ASP A 149 -5.44 5.35 2.42
N PRO A 150 -5.44 4.93 1.14
CA PRO A 150 -5.02 3.59 0.76
C PRO A 150 -3.49 3.38 0.72
N HIS A 151 -2.67 4.44 0.78
CA HIS A 151 -1.23 4.41 0.53
C HIS A 151 -0.41 3.96 1.75
N VAL A 152 -0.87 2.91 2.43
CA VAL A 152 -0.32 2.39 3.69
C VAL A 152 1.15 1.98 3.56
N TRP A 153 1.59 1.54 2.38
CA TRP A 153 2.98 1.13 2.11
C TRP A 153 4.01 2.24 2.26
N MET A 154 3.57 3.49 2.30
CA MET A 154 4.45 4.64 2.53
C MET A 154 4.96 4.75 3.97
N ASP A 155 4.35 4.04 4.92
CA ASP A 155 4.87 3.83 6.28
C ASP A 155 5.42 2.41 6.43
N PRO A 156 6.76 2.22 6.52
CA PRO A 156 7.34 0.89 6.65
C PRO A 156 6.84 0.10 7.87
N ARG A 157 6.46 0.75 8.96
CA ARG A 157 5.91 0.07 10.14
C ARG A 157 4.54 -0.53 9.86
N SER A 158 3.66 0.25 9.23
CA SER A 158 2.34 -0.20 8.83
C SER A 158 2.43 -1.29 7.76
N TRP A 159 3.37 -1.16 6.81
CA TRP A 159 3.58 -2.19 5.78
C TRP A 159 4.18 -3.48 6.35
N GLY A 160 5.01 -3.40 7.38
CA GLY A 160 5.46 -4.58 8.13
C GLY A 160 4.31 -5.39 8.74
N ARG A 161 3.25 -4.72 9.24
CA ARG A 161 2.01 -5.38 9.71
C ARG A 161 1.22 -6.00 8.55
N ALA A 162 1.17 -5.33 7.40
CA ALA A 162 0.56 -5.89 6.19
C ALA A 162 1.30 -7.16 5.73
N ALA A 163 2.63 -7.19 5.83
CA ALA A 163 3.43 -8.38 5.55
C ALA A 163 3.11 -9.55 6.48
N GLU A 164 2.85 -9.31 7.77
CA GLU A 164 2.38 -10.35 8.71
C GLU A 164 1.05 -10.97 8.28
N LEU A 165 0.16 -10.14 7.77
CA LEU A 165 -1.12 -10.60 7.27
C LEU A 165 -0.97 -11.47 6.03
N ILE A 166 -0.15 -11.06 5.07
CA ILE A 166 0.16 -11.84 3.88
C ILE A 166 0.76 -13.18 4.31
N ALA A 167 1.75 -13.20 5.22
CA ALA A 167 2.35 -14.44 5.73
C ALA A 167 1.32 -15.37 6.37
N ARG A 168 0.42 -14.82 7.19
CA ARG A 168 -0.66 -15.60 7.82
C ARG A 168 -1.55 -16.25 6.79
N LYS A 169 -1.93 -15.52 5.73
CA LYS A 169 -2.75 -16.07 4.64
C LYS A 169 -1.99 -17.10 3.81
N LEU A 170 -0.71 -16.91 3.54
CA LEU A 170 0.11 -17.95 2.88
C LEU A 170 0.15 -19.23 3.72
N ILE A 171 0.31 -19.13 5.05
CA ILE A 171 0.30 -20.29 5.97
C ILE A 171 -1.07 -21.00 5.98
N GLU A 172 -2.17 -20.26 5.92
CA GLU A 172 -3.52 -20.83 5.85
C GLU A 172 -3.70 -21.73 4.60
N HIS A 173 -3.10 -21.34 3.48
CA HIS A 173 -3.21 -22.03 2.19
C HIS A 173 -2.09 -23.03 1.91
N ASP A 174 -0.95 -22.93 2.61
CA ASP A 174 0.17 -23.88 2.55
C ASP A 174 0.78 -24.10 3.93
N ARG A 175 0.12 -24.91 4.75
CA ARG A 175 0.56 -25.23 6.11
C ARG A 175 1.94 -25.88 6.15
N ALA A 176 2.32 -26.62 5.09
CA ALA A 176 3.64 -27.25 5.01
C ALA A 176 4.78 -26.25 4.87
N GLY A 177 4.51 -25.05 4.37
CA GLY A 177 5.45 -23.93 4.26
C GLY A 177 5.54 -23.05 5.51
N ALA A 178 4.76 -23.29 6.55
CA ALA A 178 4.57 -22.37 7.67
C ALA A 178 5.88 -21.94 8.35
N GLU A 179 6.84 -22.84 8.53
CA GLU A 179 8.13 -22.54 9.14
C GLU A 179 8.97 -21.63 8.24
N ALA A 180 9.07 -21.97 6.97
CA ALA A 180 9.78 -21.15 5.98
C ALA A 180 9.18 -19.74 5.86
N TYR A 181 7.86 -19.64 5.81
CA TYR A 181 7.17 -18.33 5.75
C TYR A 181 7.43 -17.46 7.00
N ARG A 182 7.43 -18.05 8.21
CA ARG A 182 7.76 -17.32 9.43
C ARG A 182 9.21 -16.87 9.46
N TRP A 183 10.13 -17.72 9.00
CA TRP A 183 11.54 -17.38 8.92
C TRP A 183 11.80 -16.22 7.97
N ASN A 184 11.23 -16.31 6.76
CA ASN A 184 11.36 -15.28 5.73
C ASN A 184 10.69 -13.97 6.15
N LEU A 185 9.50 -14.03 6.76
CA LEU A 185 8.83 -12.86 7.33
C LEU A 185 9.73 -12.17 8.36
N ALA A 186 10.33 -12.92 9.28
CA ALA A 186 11.22 -12.35 10.29
C ALA A 186 12.45 -11.68 9.66
N ALA A 187 12.99 -12.23 8.57
CA ALA A 187 14.08 -11.61 7.81
C ALA A 187 13.63 -10.30 7.14
N LEU A 188 12.48 -10.31 6.45
CA LEU A 188 11.90 -9.13 5.83
C LEU A 188 11.60 -8.03 6.85
N GLN A 189 11.01 -8.37 7.99
CA GLN A 189 10.72 -7.41 9.07
C GLN A 189 11.98 -6.74 9.61
N ARG A 190 13.09 -7.48 9.78
CA ARG A 190 14.36 -6.86 10.19
C ARG A 190 14.89 -5.86 9.15
N ARG A 191 14.75 -6.16 7.85
CA ARG A 191 15.14 -5.23 6.78
C ARG A 191 14.25 -3.98 6.78
N ILE A 192 12.93 -4.14 6.91
CA ILE A 192 11.97 -3.03 7.00
C ILE A 192 12.25 -2.16 8.22
N GLN A 193 12.52 -2.74 9.40
CA GLN A 193 12.90 -2.01 10.61
C GLN A 193 14.20 -1.23 10.44
N GLY A 194 15.21 -1.84 9.81
CA GLY A 194 16.46 -1.17 9.46
C GLY A 194 16.28 0.01 8.54
N LEU A 195 15.46 -0.18 7.49
CA LEU A 195 15.08 0.87 6.55
C LEU A 195 14.33 2.02 7.24
N ASP A 196 13.35 1.72 8.08
CA ASP A 196 12.59 2.72 8.84
C ASP A 196 13.52 3.55 9.74
N ALA A 197 14.40 2.90 10.49
CA ALA A 197 15.38 3.59 11.33
C ALA A 197 16.39 4.43 10.53
N TYR A 198 16.78 3.96 9.35
CA TYR A 198 17.60 4.74 8.41
C TYR A 198 16.85 5.97 7.91
N ALA A 199 15.62 5.80 7.44
CA ALA A 199 14.76 6.86 6.93
C ALA A 199 14.52 7.94 8.00
N GLU A 200 14.22 7.55 9.23
CA GLU A 200 14.02 8.48 10.36
C GLU A 200 15.26 9.36 10.60
N ARG A 201 16.45 8.76 10.64
CA ARG A 201 17.70 9.53 10.79
C ARG A 201 17.99 10.43 9.59
N ALA A 202 17.79 9.93 8.37
CA ALA A 202 18.04 10.69 7.16
C ALA A 202 17.07 11.90 7.04
N MET A 203 15.78 11.67 7.25
CA MET A 203 14.75 12.72 7.22
C MET A 203 14.97 13.79 8.30
N ALA A 204 15.46 13.40 9.48
CA ALA A 204 15.79 14.35 10.55
C ALA A 204 16.91 15.34 10.18
N THR A 205 17.73 15.05 9.16
CA THR A 205 18.78 15.96 8.67
C THR A 205 18.25 17.10 7.78
N ILE A 206 17.01 17.00 7.29
CA ILE A 206 16.39 18.04 6.48
C ILE A 206 16.16 19.26 7.37
N PRO A 207 16.58 20.48 6.95
CA PRO A 207 16.29 21.70 7.67
C PRO A 207 14.78 21.87 7.89
N GLU A 208 14.35 22.26 9.09
CA GLU A 208 12.95 22.31 9.48
C GLU A 208 12.07 23.10 8.49
N ARG A 209 12.57 24.25 8.02
CA ARG A 209 11.87 25.09 7.04
C ARG A 209 11.66 24.44 5.67
N GLN A 210 12.41 23.36 5.38
CA GLN A 210 12.36 22.63 4.11
C GLN A 210 11.60 21.30 4.22
N ARG A 211 11.03 20.98 5.39
CA ARG A 211 10.25 19.75 5.61
C ARG A 211 8.85 19.88 5.01
N VAL A 212 8.80 20.12 3.73
CA VAL A 212 7.55 20.17 2.93
C VAL A 212 7.77 19.35 1.67
N LEU A 213 6.92 18.37 1.46
CA LEU A 213 6.92 17.46 0.32
C LEU A 213 5.74 17.79 -0.58
N VAL A 214 6.01 18.34 -1.77
CA VAL A 214 4.98 18.67 -2.76
C VAL A 214 5.02 17.65 -3.90
N THR A 215 3.93 16.92 -4.11
CA THR A 215 3.83 15.73 -4.98
C THR A 215 2.70 15.84 -5.99
N ALA A 216 2.71 15.00 -7.04
CA ALA A 216 1.70 15.02 -8.08
C ALA A 216 0.31 14.63 -7.55
N HIS A 217 0.22 13.66 -6.62
CA HIS A 217 -1.02 13.34 -5.91
C HIS A 217 -0.75 13.07 -4.41
N ASP A 218 -1.79 12.87 -3.63
CA ASP A 218 -1.73 12.81 -2.18
C ASP A 218 -1.46 11.39 -1.65
N ALA A 219 -0.36 10.77 -2.12
CA ALA A 219 0.03 9.41 -1.77
C ALA A 219 0.98 9.30 -0.57
N PHE A 220 1.51 10.41 -0.06
CA PHE A 220 2.61 10.40 0.89
C PHE A 220 2.22 10.74 2.33
N ASN A 221 0.91 10.74 2.68
CA ASN A 221 0.45 11.11 4.02
C ASN A 221 0.99 10.20 5.12
N TYR A 222 1.06 8.88 4.87
CA TYR A 222 1.68 7.94 5.82
C TYR A 222 3.17 8.21 5.99
N PHE A 223 3.89 8.54 4.91
CA PHE A 223 5.28 8.96 4.95
C PHE A 223 5.45 10.26 5.75
N GLY A 224 4.57 11.24 5.48
CA GLY A 224 4.54 12.52 6.20
C GLY A 224 4.33 12.34 7.70
N ARG A 225 3.31 11.54 8.08
CA ARG A 225 3.01 11.20 9.48
C ARG A 225 4.19 10.49 10.15
N ARG A 226 4.83 9.55 9.44
CA ARG A 226 5.92 8.73 10.01
C ARG A 226 7.20 9.52 10.23
N TYR A 227 7.54 10.44 9.35
CA TYR A 227 8.84 11.13 9.37
C TYR A 227 8.78 12.63 9.69
N GLY A 228 7.60 13.15 10.02
CA GLY A 228 7.43 14.56 10.41
C GLY A 228 7.71 15.54 9.27
N ILE A 229 7.23 15.23 8.06
CA ILE A 229 7.26 16.12 6.91
C ILE A 229 5.83 16.45 6.48
N GLU A 230 5.56 17.72 6.19
CA GLU A 230 4.27 18.15 5.66
C GLU A 230 4.13 17.72 4.20
N VAL A 231 2.98 17.15 3.85
CA VAL A 231 2.69 16.65 2.49
C VAL A 231 1.63 17.54 1.85
N LEU A 232 1.88 17.94 0.60
CA LEU A 232 0.97 18.76 -0.19
C LEU A 232 0.80 18.11 -1.58
N GLY A 233 -0.22 17.27 -1.70
CA GLY A 233 -0.61 16.69 -3.00
C GLY A 233 -1.27 17.72 -3.91
N ILE A 234 -0.95 17.67 -5.21
CA ILE A 234 -1.63 18.47 -6.23
C ILE A 234 -3.03 17.90 -6.49
N GLN A 235 -3.11 16.61 -6.84
CA GLN A 235 -4.36 15.86 -6.89
C GLN A 235 -4.68 15.30 -5.49
N GLY A 236 -5.92 14.84 -5.29
CA GLY A 236 -6.33 14.19 -4.05
C GLY A 236 -5.75 12.78 -3.89
N LEU A 237 -6.31 12.01 -2.94
CA LEU A 237 -5.93 10.62 -2.67
C LEU A 237 -6.13 9.70 -3.88
N SER A 238 -7.12 9.98 -4.71
CA SER A 238 -7.34 9.28 -5.97
C SER A 238 -7.00 10.20 -7.13
N THR A 239 -6.35 9.62 -8.13
CA THR A 239 -5.99 10.28 -9.39
C THR A 239 -7.17 10.32 -10.39
N GLU A 240 -8.34 9.80 -10.03
CA GLU A 240 -9.54 9.80 -10.90
C GLU A 240 -10.01 11.19 -11.29
N SER A 241 -9.76 12.17 -10.44
CA SER A 241 -10.09 13.57 -10.71
C SER A 241 -8.83 14.39 -10.90
N GLU A 242 -8.78 15.13 -12.01
CA GLU A 242 -7.70 16.09 -12.26
C GLU A 242 -7.74 17.23 -11.24
N ALA A 243 -6.56 17.79 -10.93
CA ALA A 243 -6.47 18.97 -10.08
C ALA A 243 -7.13 20.18 -10.74
N GLY A 244 -8.06 20.81 -10.03
CA GLY A 244 -8.68 22.04 -10.51
C GLY A 244 -7.68 23.21 -10.54
N VAL A 245 -7.90 24.17 -11.47
CA VAL A 245 -7.06 25.37 -11.61
C VAL A 245 -6.90 26.12 -10.28
N ARG A 246 -7.95 26.18 -9.47
CA ARG A 246 -7.90 26.82 -8.15
C ARG A 246 -6.87 26.14 -7.23
N ARG A 247 -6.83 24.83 -7.17
CA ARG A 247 -5.86 24.08 -6.37
C ARG A 247 -4.43 24.38 -6.80
N ILE A 248 -4.18 24.41 -8.11
CA ILE A 248 -2.85 24.76 -8.64
C ILE A 248 -2.47 26.19 -8.22
N GLN A 249 -3.38 27.17 -8.32
CA GLN A 249 -3.12 28.56 -7.90
C GLN A 249 -2.86 28.69 -6.41
N GLU A 250 -3.59 27.96 -5.57
CA GLU A 250 -3.37 27.89 -4.13
C GLU A 250 -1.97 27.36 -3.81
N LEU A 251 -1.58 26.23 -4.43
CA LEU A 251 -0.25 25.63 -4.22
C LEU A 251 0.87 26.56 -4.75
N VAL A 252 0.70 27.20 -5.90
CA VAL A 252 1.65 28.22 -6.38
C VAL A 252 1.81 29.32 -5.34
N SER A 253 0.73 29.78 -4.71
CA SER A 253 0.79 30.81 -3.66
C SER A 253 1.54 30.29 -2.42
N VAL A 254 1.32 29.04 -2.02
CA VAL A 254 2.05 28.39 -0.93
C VAL A 254 3.55 28.30 -1.25
N LEU A 255 3.92 27.85 -2.45
CA LEU A 255 5.31 27.75 -2.89
C LEU A 255 6.03 29.12 -2.80
N VAL A 256 5.39 30.17 -3.31
CA VAL A 256 5.95 31.53 -3.33
C VAL A 256 6.06 32.12 -1.92
N VAL A 257 4.97 32.09 -1.12
CA VAL A 257 4.91 32.70 0.21
C VAL A 257 5.87 32.01 1.18
N ARG A 258 5.90 30.67 1.15
CA ARG A 258 6.75 29.86 2.04
C ARG A 258 8.16 29.64 1.49
N ARG A 259 8.43 30.13 0.27
CA ARG A 259 9.71 29.95 -0.44
C ARG A 259 10.14 28.50 -0.55
N ILE A 260 9.18 27.61 -0.90
CA ILE A 260 9.45 26.20 -1.11
C ILE A 260 10.20 26.05 -2.44
N PRO A 261 11.44 25.51 -2.45
CA PRO A 261 12.28 25.52 -3.64
C PRO A 261 12.11 24.30 -4.52
N THR A 262 11.36 23.28 -4.07
CA THR A 262 11.38 21.94 -4.68
C THR A 262 10.00 21.29 -4.68
N VAL A 263 9.67 20.65 -5.80
CA VAL A 263 8.50 19.78 -5.99
C VAL A 263 8.94 18.47 -6.60
N PHE A 264 8.11 17.43 -6.56
CA PHE A 264 8.47 16.11 -7.04
C PHE A 264 7.46 15.59 -8.07
N VAL A 265 7.96 14.90 -9.09
CA VAL A 265 7.15 14.10 -10.02
C VAL A 265 7.02 12.68 -9.50
N GLU A 266 6.10 11.92 -10.05
CA GLU A 266 5.81 10.54 -9.63
C GLU A 266 5.81 9.59 -10.83
N SER A 267 6.22 8.35 -10.59
CA SER A 267 6.38 7.34 -11.65
C SER A 267 5.05 6.85 -12.26
N SER A 268 3.93 6.98 -11.53
CA SER A 268 2.60 6.50 -11.93
C SER A 268 1.63 7.61 -12.34
N VAL A 269 2.01 8.89 -12.18
CA VAL A 269 1.14 10.05 -12.44
C VAL A 269 1.79 10.99 -13.44
N SER A 270 0.99 11.59 -14.33
CA SER A 270 1.48 12.60 -15.28
C SER A 270 2.11 13.79 -14.58
N ASP A 271 3.26 14.24 -15.06
CA ASP A 271 3.98 15.41 -14.52
C ASP A 271 3.37 16.77 -14.91
N ARG A 272 2.33 16.78 -15.77
CA ARG A 272 1.71 18.00 -16.30
C ARG A 272 1.34 19.02 -15.20
N ASN A 273 0.72 18.55 -14.12
CA ASN A 273 0.31 19.42 -13.03
C ASN A 273 1.51 19.95 -12.22
N VAL A 274 2.56 19.13 -12.09
CA VAL A 274 3.83 19.56 -11.47
C VAL A 274 4.51 20.63 -12.32
N GLN A 275 4.55 20.46 -13.63
CA GLN A 275 5.07 21.50 -14.56
C GLN A 275 4.28 22.80 -14.46
N ALA A 276 2.95 22.71 -14.36
CA ALA A 276 2.10 23.89 -14.18
C ALA A 276 2.41 24.65 -12.86
N LEU A 277 2.75 23.92 -11.76
CA LEU A 277 3.22 24.57 -10.52
C LEU A 277 4.55 25.30 -10.71
N VAL A 278 5.51 24.65 -11.38
CA VAL A 278 6.83 25.25 -11.64
C VAL A 278 6.70 26.54 -12.48
N GLU A 279 5.90 26.50 -13.53
CA GLU A 279 5.62 27.65 -14.39
C GLU A 279 4.87 28.76 -13.65
N GLY A 280 3.84 28.40 -12.86
CA GLY A 280 3.07 29.33 -12.05
C GLY A 280 3.92 30.04 -10.99
N ALA A 281 4.83 29.33 -10.33
CA ALA A 281 5.78 29.91 -9.37
C ALA A 281 6.79 30.85 -10.08
N ARG A 282 7.31 30.42 -11.24
CA ARG A 282 8.22 31.24 -12.07
C ARG A 282 7.56 32.55 -12.52
N ALA A 283 6.28 32.53 -12.89
CA ALA A 283 5.54 33.74 -13.26
C ALA A 283 5.38 34.73 -12.10
N ARG A 284 5.68 34.30 -10.85
CA ARG A 284 5.71 35.13 -9.64
C ARG A 284 7.13 35.33 -9.10
N ASP A 285 8.14 35.25 -9.97
CA ASP A 285 9.56 35.43 -9.63
C ASP A 285 10.11 34.47 -8.58
N HIS A 286 9.47 33.28 -8.43
CA HIS A 286 9.93 32.22 -7.56
C HIS A 286 10.40 31.00 -8.36
N ARG A 287 11.69 30.63 -8.19
CA ARG A 287 12.26 29.46 -8.87
C ARG A 287 11.99 28.21 -8.05
N VAL A 288 11.32 27.26 -8.66
CA VAL A 288 11.05 25.94 -8.11
C VAL A 288 11.72 24.90 -9.00
N ALA A 289 12.46 23.96 -8.41
CA ALA A 289 13.09 22.85 -9.10
C ALA A 289 12.26 21.57 -8.94
N ILE A 290 12.35 20.64 -9.91
CA ILE A 290 11.91 19.25 -9.73
C ILE A 290 13.04 18.52 -9.02
N GLY A 291 12.77 18.08 -7.79
CA GLY A 291 13.76 17.43 -6.91
C GLY A 291 14.09 15.98 -7.30
N GLY A 292 13.24 15.39 -8.12
CA GLY A 292 13.38 14.02 -8.61
C GLY A 292 12.03 13.36 -8.83
N GLU A 293 12.08 12.12 -9.31
CA GLU A 293 10.92 11.24 -9.45
C GLU A 293 10.79 10.36 -8.20
N LEU A 294 9.58 10.24 -7.66
CA LEU A 294 9.25 9.37 -6.55
C LEU A 294 8.40 8.19 -7.04
N PHE A 295 8.59 7.06 -6.42
CA PHE A 295 7.71 5.90 -6.58
C PHE A 295 6.53 6.06 -5.61
N SER A 296 5.35 6.31 -6.15
CA SER A 296 4.11 6.39 -5.36
C SER A 296 3.34 5.07 -5.39
N ASP A 297 2.54 4.84 -6.42
CA ASP A 297 1.67 3.68 -6.55
C ASP A 297 2.31 2.52 -7.32
N ALA A 298 3.47 2.76 -7.91
CA ALA A 298 4.24 1.76 -8.63
C ALA A 298 5.70 1.79 -8.19
N MET A 299 6.30 0.60 -8.08
CA MET A 299 7.74 0.44 -7.81
C MET A 299 8.57 0.60 -9.09
N GLY A 300 9.88 0.63 -8.95
CA GLY A 300 10.84 0.55 -10.05
C GLY A 300 10.69 -0.74 -10.88
N ALA A 301 11.49 -0.86 -11.94
CA ALA A 301 11.43 -1.99 -12.87
C ALA A 301 11.70 -3.34 -12.15
N PRO A 302 10.97 -4.41 -12.51
CA PRO A 302 11.21 -5.73 -11.96
C PRO A 302 12.67 -6.17 -12.14
N GLY A 303 13.25 -6.79 -11.11
CA GLY A 303 14.65 -7.24 -11.10
C GLY A 303 15.67 -6.16 -10.73
N THR A 304 15.27 -4.89 -10.61
CA THR A 304 16.11 -3.82 -10.04
C THR A 304 15.96 -3.77 -8.52
N TYR A 305 16.83 -3.02 -7.85
CA TYR A 305 16.70 -2.77 -6.41
C TYR A 305 15.43 -1.96 -6.10
N GLU A 306 15.18 -0.91 -6.87
CA GLU A 306 13.98 -0.07 -6.77
C GLU A 306 12.69 -0.82 -7.14
N GLY A 307 12.80 -1.97 -7.79
CA GLY A 307 11.72 -2.92 -8.04
C GLY A 307 11.40 -3.82 -6.85
N THR A 308 12.01 -3.60 -5.68
CA THR A 308 11.66 -4.19 -4.40
C THR A 308 11.05 -3.14 -3.47
N TYR A 309 10.23 -3.56 -2.49
CA TYR A 309 9.65 -2.62 -1.52
C TYR A 309 10.73 -1.81 -0.77
N VAL A 310 11.78 -2.50 -0.29
CA VAL A 310 12.89 -1.84 0.42
C VAL A 310 13.61 -0.84 -0.49
N GLY A 311 13.87 -1.23 -1.74
CA GLY A 311 14.54 -0.35 -2.71
C GLY A 311 13.70 0.85 -3.13
N MET A 312 12.38 0.69 -3.26
CA MET A 312 11.43 1.77 -3.52
C MET A 312 11.47 2.84 -2.42
N ILE A 313 11.32 2.43 -1.16
CA ILE A 313 11.32 3.36 -0.03
C ILE A 313 12.72 4.00 0.17
N ASP A 314 13.80 3.23 0.01
CA ASP A 314 15.17 3.76 0.05
C ASP A 314 15.39 4.84 -1.02
N HIS A 315 14.93 4.60 -2.24
CA HIS A 315 14.96 5.58 -3.33
C HIS A 315 14.19 6.86 -2.95
N ASN A 316 12.96 6.73 -2.49
CA ASN A 316 12.13 7.87 -2.10
C ASN A 316 12.79 8.69 -0.98
N VAL A 317 13.22 8.03 0.10
CA VAL A 317 13.93 8.69 1.21
C VAL A 317 15.18 9.42 0.71
N THR A 318 16.00 8.72 -0.08
CA THR A 318 17.25 9.28 -0.60
C THR A 318 17.01 10.49 -1.50
N THR A 319 15.99 10.42 -2.37
CA THR A 319 15.61 11.50 -3.30
C THR A 319 15.07 12.71 -2.55
N VAL A 320 14.14 12.50 -1.62
CA VAL A 320 13.54 13.58 -0.81
C VAL A 320 14.59 14.27 0.05
N VAL A 321 15.42 13.50 0.78
CA VAL A 321 16.43 14.06 1.68
C VAL A 321 17.43 14.93 0.92
N ARG A 322 17.93 14.46 -0.24
CA ARG A 322 18.86 15.24 -1.06
C ARG A 322 18.24 16.53 -1.61
N ALA A 323 17.04 16.40 -2.17
CA ALA A 323 16.37 17.53 -2.80
C ALA A 323 15.97 18.62 -1.79
N LEU A 324 15.72 18.23 -0.54
CA LEU A 324 15.36 19.13 0.54
C LEU A 324 16.57 19.56 1.42
N GLY A 325 17.80 19.31 0.95
CA GLY A 325 19.03 19.82 1.58
C GLY A 325 19.48 19.06 2.83
N GLY A 326 18.97 17.85 3.05
CA GLY A 326 19.43 16.94 4.11
C GLY A 326 20.66 16.14 3.69
N GLN A 327 21.07 15.23 4.57
CA GLN A 327 22.26 14.38 4.39
C GLN A 327 21.88 12.90 4.35
N VAL A 328 22.34 12.20 3.33
CA VAL A 328 22.06 10.79 3.12
C VAL A 328 23.21 10.14 2.34
N PRO A 329 23.54 8.86 2.57
CA PRO A 329 24.55 8.16 1.80
C PRO A 329 24.27 8.21 0.30
N ALA A 330 25.33 8.33 -0.51
CA ALA A 330 25.20 8.47 -1.97
C ALA A 330 24.45 7.30 -2.64
N ARG A 331 24.49 6.12 -2.06
CA ARG A 331 23.87 4.91 -2.60
C ARG A 331 22.76 4.35 -1.71
N GLY A 332 22.17 5.18 -0.85
CA GLY A 332 21.05 4.83 0.00
C GLY A 332 21.36 3.88 1.16
N PHE A 333 20.32 3.24 1.67
CA PHE A 333 20.33 2.37 2.84
C PHE A 333 21.22 1.12 2.68
N GLU A 334 21.02 0.35 1.61
CA GLU A 334 21.78 -0.88 1.33
C GLU A 334 22.99 -0.64 0.40
N GLY A 335 23.30 0.61 0.04
CA GLY A 335 24.38 0.92 -0.88
C GLY A 335 24.14 0.45 -2.32
N ARG A 336 22.88 0.25 -2.72
CA ARG A 336 22.47 -0.36 -3.99
C ARG A 336 21.86 0.60 -5.00
N LEU A 337 21.44 1.80 -4.55
CA LEU A 337 20.90 2.81 -5.47
C LEU A 337 21.95 3.23 -6.50
N ALA A 338 21.49 3.49 -7.71
CA ALA A 338 22.32 4.10 -8.74
C ALA A 338 22.76 5.50 -8.29
N VAL A 339 24.04 5.81 -8.43
CA VAL A 339 24.53 7.18 -8.20
C VAL A 339 24.05 8.01 -9.37
N ALA A 340 23.19 9.01 -9.12
CA ALA A 340 22.84 9.98 -10.14
C ALA A 340 24.12 10.60 -10.70
N ALA A 341 24.32 10.54 -12.01
CA ALA A 341 25.42 11.26 -12.63
C ALA A 341 25.32 12.73 -12.25
N ALA A 342 26.39 13.31 -11.70
CA ALA A 342 26.45 14.74 -11.43
C ALA A 342 26.15 15.49 -12.73
N ARG A 343 25.03 16.21 -12.78
CA ARG A 343 24.66 17.11 -13.89
C ARG A 343 25.23 18.48 -13.66
#